data_3fcadcd72e12a70be9ba5374128e14d7
#
_entry.id   3fcadcd72e12a70be9ba5374128e14d7
#
_cell.length_a   1.000
_cell.length_b   1.000
_cell.length_c   1.000
_cell.angle_alpha   90.00
_cell.angle_beta   90.00
_cell.angle_gamma   90.00
#
_symmetry.space_group_name_H-M   'P 1'
#
loop_
_entity.id
_entity.type
_entity.pdbx_description
1 polymer ?
#
loop_
_entity_poly.entity_id
_entity_poly.type
_entity_poly.pdbx_seq_one_letter_code
_entity_poly.pdbx_strand_id
1 'polypeptide(L)'
;MIPLSTAVAVPRGFTFTSNLYGFELKQGDQMVATLNRPRVWSSEFIAAMAGQNWIIHRSGFWGNKGEILDTASHQQIAVFKFGWGGKGDLFFADGQKFFVVTRGCWHPVWTVTTELGEPVFQLHTREKSVELHNVAGVSESRLSLLVLFTLFRVRQAEEAAAVAAAAAS
;
A
#
# COMPACT_ATOMS: atom_id res chain seq x y z
N MET A 1 -29.28 22.74 -28.61
CA MET A 1 -28.30 21.64 -28.50
C MET A 1 -27.72 21.68 -27.11
N ILE A 2 -28.15 20.81 -26.22
CA ILE A 2 -27.66 20.75 -24.83
C ILE A 2 -26.40 19.89 -24.87
N PRO A 3 -25.24 20.38 -24.41
CA PRO A 3 -24.05 19.55 -24.30
C PRO A 3 -24.31 18.45 -23.30
N LEU A 4 -24.15 17.20 -23.73
CA LEU A 4 -24.10 16.04 -22.88
C LEU A 4 -23.06 16.28 -21.77
N SER A 5 -23.53 16.43 -20.55
CA SER A 5 -22.72 16.38 -19.36
C SER A 5 -21.87 15.12 -19.40
N THR A 6 -20.58 15.30 -19.60
CA THR A 6 -19.61 14.23 -19.41
C THR A 6 -19.66 13.91 -17.93
N ALA A 7 -20.36 12.85 -17.58
CA ALA A 7 -20.35 12.32 -16.23
C ALA A 7 -18.88 12.04 -15.91
N VAL A 8 -18.31 12.83 -15.03
CA VAL A 8 -17.00 12.56 -14.44
C VAL A 8 -17.14 11.19 -13.79
N ALA A 9 -16.50 10.20 -14.39
CA ALA A 9 -16.51 8.86 -13.83
C ALA A 9 -15.89 8.95 -12.43
N VAL A 10 -16.70 8.69 -11.41
CA VAL A 10 -16.22 8.54 -10.04
C VAL A 10 -15.11 7.48 -10.12
N PRO A 11 -13.91 7.76 -9.63
CA PRO A 11 -12.83 6.79 -9.70
C PRO A 11 -13.29 5.51 -9.02
N ARG A 12 -13.45 4.46 -9.79
CA ARG A 12 -13.79 3.13 -9.28
C ARG A 12 -12.64 2.69 -8.39
N GLY A 13 -12.95 2.24 -7.18
CA GLY A 13 -11.96 1.70 -6.26
C GLY A 13 -11.16 0.57 -6.89
N PHE A 14 -10.12 0.15 -6.20
CA PHE A 14 -9.31 -0.99 -6.62
C PHE A 14 -9.81 -2.27 -5.95
N THR A 15 -9.53 -3.41 -6.59
CA THR A 15 -9.57 -4.73 -5.97
C THR A 15 -8.18 -5.34 -6.00
N PHE A 16 -7.90 -6.31 -5.15
CA PHE A 16 -6.62 -6.99 -5.15
C PHE A 16 -6.78 -8.49 -4.96
N THR A 17 -5.83 -9.23 -5.51
CA THR A 17 -5.68 -10.68 -5.30
C THR A 17 -4.31 -10.95 -4.71
N SER A 18 -4.21 -11.97 -3.85
CA SER A 18 -2.96 -12.38 -3.23
C SER A 18 -2.47 -13.70 -3.83
N ASN A 19 -1.16 -13.84 -3.94
CA ASN A 19 -0.49 -15.08 -4.26
C ASN A 19 0.68 -15.32 -3.28
N LEU A 20 1.43 -16.40 -3.47
CA LEU A 20 2.55 -16.75 -2.59
C LEU A 20 3.61 -15.64 -2.50
N TYR A 21 3.84 -14.91 -3.58
CA TYR A 21 4.90 -13.92 -3.69
C TYR A 21 4.45 -12.47 -3.48
N GLY A 22 3.14 -12.20 -3.50
CA GLY A 22 2.66 -10.84 -3.35
C GLY A 22 1.21 -10.61 -3.70
N PHE A 23 0.94 -9.49 -4.36
CA PHE A 23 -0.39 -9.02 -4.70
C PHE A 23 -0.46 -8.49 -6.13
N GLU A 24 -1.63 -8.62 -6.73
CA GLU A 24 -2.02 -7.95 -7.96
C GLU A 24 -3.14 -6.95 -7.65
N LEU A 25 -2.98 -5.71 -8.09
CA LEU A 25 -3.96 -4.65 -7.95
C LEU A 25 -4.70 -4.48 -9.26
N LYS A 26 -6.03 -4.46 -9.20
CA LYS A 26 -6.91 -4.32 -10.36
C LYS A 26 -7.84 -3.12 -10.22
N GLN A 27 -8.12 -2.49 -11.33
CA GLN A 27 -9.17 -1.49 -11.48
C GLN A 27 -10.17 -2.02 -12.51
N GLY A 28 -11.36 -2.43 -12.03
CA GLY A 28 -12.23 -3.27 -12.84
C GLY A 28 -11.56 -4.61 -13.16
N ASP A 29 -11.52 -4.99 -14.43
CA ASP A 29 -10.86 -6.22 -14.89
C ASP A 29 -9.39 -6.00 -15.30
N GLN A 30 -8.93 -4.77 -15.30
CA GLN A 30 -7.57 -4.43 -15.73
C GLN A 30 -6.60 -4.49 -14.55
N MET A 31 -5.52 -5.25 -14.70
CA MET A 31 -4.38 -5.22 -13.78
C MET A 31 -3.62 -3.91 -13.97
N VAL A 32 -3.48 -3.13 -12.89
CA VAL A 32 -2.85 -1.81 -12.93
C VAL A 32 -1.52 -1.78 -12.20
N ALA A 33 -1.30 -2.67 -11.23
CA ALA A 33 -0.07 -2.71 -10.48
C ALA A 33 0.16 -4.08 -9.84
N THR A 34 1.40 -4.36 -9.47
CA THR A 34 1.80 -5.57 -8.73
C THR A 34 2.74 -5.24 -7.58
N LEU A 35 2.68 -6.05 -6.55
CA LEU A 35 3.63 -6.06 -5.46
C LEU A 35 4.17 -7.47 -5.31
N ASN A 36 5.45 -7.67 -5.60
CA ASN A 36 6.05 -9.01 -5.58
C ASN A 36 7.34 -9.04 -4.76
N ARG A 37 7.52 -10.15 -4.06
CA ARG A 37 8.77 -10.48 -3.39
C ARG A 37 9.61 -11.35 -4.35
N PRO A 38 10.87 -10.96 -4.67
CA PRO A 38 11.72 -11.74 -5.57
C PRO A 38 11.98 -13.16 -5.09
N ARG A 39 12.06 -13.33 -3.75
CA ARG A 39 12.24 -14.62 -3.08
C ARG A 39 11.44 -14.64 -1.79
N VAL A 40 10.96 -15.82 -1.37
CA VAL A 40 10.11 -15.96 -0.17
C VAL A 40 10.75 -15.37 1.10
N TRP A 41 12.08 -15.44 1.21
CA TRP A 41 12.84 -14.89 2.35
C TRP A 41 13.42 -13.50 2.13
N SER A 42 13.12 -12.85 1.01
CA SER A 42 13.62 -11.49 0.75
C SER A 42 12.97 -10.47 1.70
N SER A 43 13.76 -9.55 2.20
CA SER A 43 13.28 -8.36 2.90
C SER A 43 12.80 -7.25 1.96
N GLU A 44 12.98 -7.44 0.65
CA GLU A 44 12.62 -6.50 -0.39
C GLU A 44 11.36 -6.94 -1.12
N PHE A 45 10.53 -5.97 -1.46
CA PHE A 45 9.40 -6.11 -2.36
C PHE A 45 9.56 -5.17 -3.54
N ILE A 46 9.16 -5.64 -4.71
CA ILE A 46 9.13 -4.83 -5.92
C ILE A 46 7.67 -4.44 -6.17
N ALA A 47 7.41 -3.15 -6.12
CA ALA A 47 6.15 -2.56 -6.52
C ALA A 47 6.27 -2.11 -7.97
N ALA A 48 5.41 -2.60 -8.84
CA ALA A 48 5.44 -2.31 -10.26
C ALA A 48 4.09 -1.76 -10.74
N MET A 49 4.16 -0.74 -11.56
CA MET A 49 3.05 -0.12 -12.24
C MET A 49 3.53 0.31 -13.63
N ALA A 50 2.62 0.57 -14.57
CA ALA A 50 2.97 0.91 -15.94
C ALA A 50 4.06 2.01 -16.02
N GLY A 51 5.25 1.63 -16.50
CA GLY A 51 6.39 2.51 -16.68
C GLY A 51 7.16 2.92 -15.41
N GLN A 52 6.77 2.43 -14.24
CA GLN A 52 7.43 2.75 -12.97
C GLN A 52 7.58 1.51 -12.09
N ASN A 53 8.74 1.37 -11.48
CA ASN A 53 9.03 0.30 -10.53
C ASN A 53 9.71 0.89 -9.28
N TRP A 54 9.34 0.36 -8.13
CA TRP A 54 9.91 0.75 -6.85
C TRP A 54 10.36 -0.47 -6.06
N ILE A 55 11.39 -0.28 -5.27
CA ILE A 55 11.82 -1.26 -4.28
C ILE A 55 11.38 -0.78 -2.91
N ILE A 56 10.60 -1.59 -2.20
CA ILE A 56 10.28 -1.38 -0.80
C ILE A 56 11.23 -2.22 0.02
N HIS A 57 12.15 -1.58 0.70
CA HIS A 57 13.21 -2.22 1.47
C HIS A 57 13.03 -1.96 2.97
N ARG A 58 13.02 -3.04 3.77
CA ARG A 58 12.99 -2.94 5.23
C ARG A 58 14.40 -2.82 5.79
N SER A 59 14.55 -1.99 6.80
CA SER A 59 15.78 -1.79 7.55
C SER A 59 15.50 -1.78 9.06
N GLY A 60 16.56 -1.81 9.86
CA GLY A 60 16.49 -1.86 11.31
C GLY A 60 16.34 -3.27 11.86
N PHE A 61 16.72 -3.44 13.15
CA PHE A 61 16.76 -4.73 13.82
C PHE A 61 15.42 -5.46 13.85
N TRP A 62 14.32 -4.71 13.96
CA TRP A 62 12.95 -5.26 14.02
C TRP A 62 12.17 -5.09 12.69
N GLY A 63 12.82 -4.62 11.63
CA GLY A 63 12.18 -4.34 10.35
C GLY A 63 11.06 -3.28 10.42
N ASN A 64 11.13 -2.40 11.41
CA ASN A 64 10.11 -1.37 11.67
C ASN A 64 10.38 -0.05 10.94
N LYS A 65 11.44 0.00 10.17
CA LYS A 65 11.81 1.13 9.31
C LYS A 65 12.12 0.62 7.92
N GLY A 66 12.12 1.53 6.98
CA GLY A 66 12.57 1.23 5.65
C GLY A 66 12.47 2.41 4.72
N GLU A 67 12.69 2.13 3.47
CA GLU A 67 12.69 3.11 2.40
C GLU A 67 12.04 2.56 1.14
N ILE A 68 11.59 3.47 0.30
CA ILE A 68 11.10 3.17 -1.03
C ILE A 68 12.06 3.84 -2.01
N LEU A 69 12.64 3.04 -2.88
CA LEU A 69 13.59 3.48 -3.90
C LEU A 69 12.97 3.38 -5.29
N ASP A 70 13.27 4.34 -6.13
CA ASP A 70 13.05 4.19 -7.57
C ASP A 70 14.03 3.18 -8.13
N THR A 71 13.55 2.18 -8.88
CA THR A 71 14.40 1.08 -9.37
C THR A 71 15.41 1.54 -10.43
N ALA A 72 15.04 2.51 -11.26
CA ALA A 72 15.89 2.98 -12.35
C ALA A 72 17.01 3.91 -11.88
N SER A 73 16.69 4.85 -10.98
CA SER A 73 17.62 5.85 -10.47
C SER A 73 18.29 5.47 -9.15
N HIS A 74 17.75 4.46 -8.43
CA HIS A 74 18.08 4.12 -7.04
C HIS A 74 17.90 5.30 -6.06
N GLN A 75 17.13 6.30 -6.46
CA GLN A 75 16.85 7.45 -5.63
C GLN A 75 15.79 7.09 -4.59
N GLN A 76 16.04 7.49 -3.35
CA GLN A 76 15.06 7.36 -2.28
C GLN A 76 13.91 8.34 -2.51
N ILE A 77 12.69 7.80 -2.66
CA ILE A 77 11.47 8.61 -2.87
C ILE A 77 10.64 8.74 -1.62
N ALA A 78 10.76 7.80 -0.68
CA ALA A 78 10.08 7.86 0.60
C ALA A 78 10.83 7.04 1.65
N VAL A 79 10.59 7.38 2.90
CA VAL A 79 10.99 6.59 4.08
C VAL A 79 9.76 6.26 4.90
N PHE A 80 9.78 5.12 5.58
CA PHE A 80 8.69 4.73 6.45
C PHE A 80 9.17 4.25 7.81
N LYS A 81 8.29 4.39 8.80
CA LYS A 81 8.53 3.95 10.16
C LYS A 81 7.24 3.37 10.72
N PHE A 82 7.34 2.22 11.37
CA PHE A 82 6.20 1.57 12.02
C PHE A 82 6.32 1.63 13.52
N GLY A 83 5.19 1.94 14.14
CA GLY A 83 5.01 1.86 15.58
C GLY A 83 4.26 0.60 15.98
N TRP A 84 4.01 0.48 17.28
CA TRP A 84 3.18 -0.56 17.86
C TRP A 84 1.71 -0.44 17.40
N GLY A 85 1.02 -1.57 17.27
CA GLY A 85 -0.41 -1.58 16.93
C GLY A 85 -0.74 -1.31 15.47
N GLY A 86 0.20 -1.57 14.54
CA GLY A 86 -0.05 -1.44 13.10
C GLY A 86 -0.03 -0.02 12.55
N LYS A 87 0.26 0.98 13.38
CA LYS A 87 0.44 2.37 12.93
C LYS A 87 1.74 2.51 12.16
N GLY A 88 1.70 3.25 11.06
CA GLY A 88 2.87 3.53 10.25
C GLY A 88 2.85 4.95 9.71
N ASP A 89 4.04 5.49 9.55
CA ASP A 89 4.26 6.81 8.97
C ASP A 89 5.04 6.64 7.68
N LEU A 90 4.61 7.32 6.63
CA LEU A 90 5.26 7.33 5.32
C LEU A 90 5.56 8.78 4.91
N PHE A 91 6.83 9.08 4.72
CA PHE A 91 7.32 10.42 4.41
C PHE A 91 7.96 10.41 3.01
N PHE A 92 7.37 11.16 2.10
CA PHE A 92 7.93 11.34 0.76
C PHE A 92 8.99 12.45 0.72
N ALA A 93 9.95 12.31 -0.20
CA ALA A 93 11.03 13.28 -0.37
C ALA A 93 10.55 14.70 -0.74
N ASP A 94 9.37 14.82 -1.35
CA ASP A 94 8.72 16.09 -1.68
C ASP A 94 7.98 16.75 -0.50
N GLY A 95 8.01 16.15 0.67
CA GLY A 95 7.40 16.66 1.90
C GLY A 95 6.00 16.15 2.19
N GLN A 96 5.35 15.42 1.28
CA GLN A 96 4.07 14.78 1.60
C GLN A 96 4.23 13.68 2.65
N LYS A 97 3.29 13.64 3.59
CA LYS A 97 3.23 12.65 4.65
C LYS A 97 1.90 11.94 4.66
N PHE A 98 1.94 10.64 4.90
CA PHE A 98 0.75 9.82 5.05
C PHE A 98 0.88 8.95 6.29
N PHE A 99 -0.25 8.64 6.89
CA PHE A 99 -0.32 7.76 8.06
C PHE A 99 -1.16 6.55 7.73
N VAL A 100 -0.71 5.41 8.19
CA VAL A 100 -1.42 4.14 8.04
C VAL A 100 -1.90 3.70 9.41
N VAL A 101 -3.18 3.43 9.55
CA VAL A 101 -3.81 2.99 10.80
C VAL A 101 -4.62 1.73 10.52
N THR A 102 -4.51 0.75 11.41
CA THR A 102 -5.24 -0.51 11.32
C THR A 102 -6.29 -0.60 12.41
N ARG A 103 -7.48 -1.08 12.06
CA ARG A 103 -8.57 -1.36 13.02
C ARG A 103 -9.15 -2.74 12.76
N GLY A 104 -9.51 -3.43 13.84
CA GLY A 104 -10.09 -4.77 13.81
C GLY A 104 -9.05 -5.89 13.95
N CYS A 105 -9.46 -7.01 14.59
CA CYS A 105 -8.57 -8.13 14.87
C CYS A 105 -8.64 -9.24 13.81
N TRP A 106 -9.85 -9.61 13.38
CA TRP A 106 -10.06 -10.75 12.47
C TRP A 106 -10.04 -10.36 10.98
N HIS A 107 -10.56 -9.19 10.67
CA HIS A 107 -10.60 -8.65 9.32
C HIS A 107 -10.20 -7.19 9.38
N PRO A 108 -8.91 -6.91 9.51
CA PRO A 108 -8.45 -5.55 9.72
C PRO A 108 -8.77 -4.67 8.51
N VAL A 109 -9.23 -3.46 8.80
CA VAL A 109 -9.35 -2.38 7.84
C VAL A 109 -8.15 -1.47 8.01
N TRP A 110 -7.44 -1.23 6.92
CA TRP A 110 -6.29 -0.37 6.86
C TRP A 110 -6.69 0.98 6.27
N THR A 111 -6.56 2.03 7.03
CA THR A 111 -6.89 3.38 6.60
C THR A 111 -5.60 4.18 6.39
N VAL A 112 -5.48 4.77 5.21
CA VAL A 112 -4.41 5.74 4.91
C VAL A 112 -4.99 7.13 4.99
N THR A 113 -4.35 7.99 5.76
CA THR A 113 -4.75 9.38 5.97
C THR A 113 -3.64 10.34 5.56
N THR A 114 -4.02 11.56 5.26
CA THR A 114 -3.10 12.69 5.11
C THR A 114 -2.54 13.11 6.48
N GLU A 115 -1.59 14.03 6.48
CA GLU A 115 -1.04 14.65 7.69
C GLU A 115 -2.12 15.35 8.53
N LEU A 116 -3.19 15.84 7.91
CA LEU A 116 -4.33 16.45 8.59
C LEU A 116 -5.37 15.44 9.12
N GLY A 117 -5.12 14.14 8.93
CA GLY A 117 -6.02 13.08 9.39
C GLY A 117 -7.19 12.81 8.43
N GLU A 118 -7.20 13.38 7.24
CA GLU A 118 -8.23 13.13 6.24
C GLU A 118 -8.00 11.77 5.58
N PRO A 119 -9.00 10.88 5.50
CA PRO A 119 -8.85 9.59 4.88
C PRO A 119 -8.66 9.72 3.37
N VAL A 120 -7.59 9.12 2.85
CA VAL A 120 -7.32 9.01 1.41
C VAL A 120 -8.01 7.77 0.85
N PHE A 121 -7.85 6.64 1.50
CA PHE A 121 -8.55 5.40 1.17
C PHE A 121 -8.60 4.44 2.37
N GLN A 122 -9.47 3.45 2.25
CA GLN A 122 -9.53 2.30 3.14
C GLN A 122 -9.31 1.01 2.36
N LEU A 123 -8.48 0.12 2.88
CA LEU A 123 -8.23 -1.19 2.33
C LEU A 123 -8.90 -2.23 3.23
N HIS A 124 -9.82 -2.97 2.64
CA HIS A 124 -10.61 -4.01 3.30
C HIS A 124 -10.04 -5.38 2.94
N THR A 125 -9.40 -6.04 3.89
CA THR A 125 -8.70 -7.31 3.65
C THR A 125 -9.66 -8.47 3.37
N ARG A 126 -10.84 -8.47 3.96
CA ARG A 126 -11.87 -9.49 3.75
C ARG A 126 -12.45 -9.43 2.35
N GLU A 127 -12.89 -8.25 1.94
CA GLU A 127 -13.51 -8.00 0.64
C GLU A 127 -12.48 -7.90 -0.49
N LYS A 128 -11.19 -7.83 -0.15
CA LYS A 128 -10.06 -7.62 -1.07
C LYS A 128 -10.27 -6.40 -1.97
N SER A 129 -10.70 -5.31 -1.35
CA SER A 129 -11.06 -4.07 -2.04
C SER A 129 -10.41 -2.86 -1.38
N VAL A 130 -10.27 -1.81 -2.18
CA VAL A 130 -9.80 -0.50 -1.76
C VAL A 130 -10.88 0.52 -2.07
N GLU A 131 -11.39 1.16 -1.04
CA GLU A 131 -12.37 2.22 -1.13
C GLU A 131 -11.66 3.58 -1.08
N LEU A 132 -11.82 4.36 -2.16
CA LEU A 132 -11.22 5.69 -2.26
C LEU A 132 -12.11 6.73 -1.56
N HIS A 133 -11.49 7.64 -0.81
CA HIS A 133 -12.17 8.75 -0.13
C HIS A 133 -11.70 10.09 -0.72
N ASN A 134 -10.79 10.77 -0.07
CA ASN A 134 -10.27 12.05 -0.53
C ASN A 134 -8.91 11.86 -1.22
N VAL A 135 -8.94 11.74 -2.54
CA VAL A 135 -7.73 11.58 -3.37
C VAL A 135 -7.25 12.88 -4.01
N ALA A 136 -7.91 14.00 -3.69
CA ALA A 136 -7.50 15.32 -4.19
C ALA A 136 -6.06 15.63 -3.73
N GLY A 137 -5.22 16.10 -4.65
CA GLY A 137 -3.82 16.38 -4.38
C GLY A 137 -2.89 15.15 -4.32
N VAL A 138 -3.40 13.96 -4.53
CA VAL A 138 -2.60 12.72 -4.66
C VAL A 138 -2.59 12.28 -6.12
N SER A 139 -1.40 12.20 -6.73
CA SER A 139 -1.28 11.73 -8.11
C SER A 139 -1.67 10.25 -8.21
N GLU A 140 -2.12 9.82 -9.38
CA GLU A 140 -2.49 8.42 -9.63
C GLU A 140 -1.34 7.45 -9.33
N SER A 141 -0.14 7.81 -9.76
CA SER A 141 1.09 7.04 -9.46
C SER A 141 1.34 6.93 -7.96
N ARG A 142 1.19 8.03 -7.22
CA ARG A 142 1.37 8.03 -5.77
C ARG A 142 0.26 7.25 -5.07
N LEU A 143 -0.98 7.37 -5.51
CA LEU A 143 -2.09 6.61 -4.97
C LEU A 143 -1.85 5.10 -5.12
N SER A 144 -1.45 4.66 -6.30
CA SER A 144 -1.12 3.24 -6.54
C SER A 144 0.05 2.77 -5.66
N LEU A 145 1.09 3.58 -5.51
CA LEU A 145 2.20 3.25 -4.61
C LEU A 145 1.75 3.17 -3.14
N LEU A 146 0.89 4.07 -2.69
CA LEU A 146 0.32 4.03 -1.33
C LEU A 146 -0.50 2.75 -1.09
N VAL A 147 -1.29 2.33 -2.09
CA VAL A 147 -2.05 1.07 -2.01
C VAL A 147 -1.10 -0.12 -1.96
N LEU A 148 -0.09 -0.19 -2.84
CA LEU A 148 0.91 -1.26 -2.83
C LEU A 148 1.71 -1.29 -1.53
N PHE A 149 2.07 -0.14 -0.98
CA PHE A 149 2.72 -0.04 0.33
C PHE A 149 1.81 -0.56 1.45
N THR A 150 0.52 -0.26 1.42
CA THR A 150 -0.43 -0.77 2.40
C THR A 150 -0.57 -2.30 2.28
N LEU A 151 -0.60 -2.85 1.06
CA LEU A 151 -0.58 -4.31 0.84
C LEU A 151 0.72 -4.96 1.34
N PHE A 152 1.85 -4.28 1.20
CA PHE A 152 3.11 -4.72 1.82
C PHE A 152 2.97 -4.82 3.35
N ARG A 153 2.31 -3.85 3.99
CA ARG A 153 2.02 -3.88 5.42
C ARG A 153 1.07 -5.02 5.82
N VAL A 154 0.05 -5.26 5.00
CA VAL A 154 -0.86 -6.40 5.19
C VAL A 154 -0.08 -7.70 5.21
N ARG A 155 0.81 -7.92 4.23
CA ARG A 155 1.65 -9.13 4.17
C ARG A 155 2.54 -9.28 5.39
N GLN A 156 3.16 -8.21 5.87
CA GLN A 156 3.96 -8.24 7.08
C GLN A 156 3.16 -8.63 8.31
N ALA A 157 1.94 -8.10 8.45
CA ALA A 157 1.06 -8.44 9.55
C ALA A 157 0.61 -9.90 9.51
N GLU A 158 0.28 -10.43 8.34
CA GLU A 158 -0.06 -11.84 8.12
C GLU A 158 1.10 -12.77 8.50
N GLU A 159 2.32 -12.45 8.08
CA GLU A 159 3.52 -13.21 8.40
C GLU A 159 3.83 -13.19 9.90
N ALA A 160 3.70 -12.04 10.54
CA ALA A 160 3.88 -11.92 11.99
C ALA A 160 2.85 -12.73 12.78
N ALA A 161 1.59 -12.73 12.33
CA ALA A 161 0.53 -13.52 12.94
C ALA A 161 0.79 -15.03 12.77
N ALA A 162 1.27 -15.47 11.61
CA ALA A 162 1.62 -16.86 11.35
C ALA A 162 2.77 -17.34 12.25
N VAL A 163 3.80 -16.51 12.43
CA VAL A 163 4.92 -16.81 13.36
C VAL A 163 4.45 -16.91 14.80
N ALA A 164 3.60 -15.99 15.25
CA ALA A 164 3.02 -16.02 16.61
C ALA A 164 2.16 -17.27 16.84
N ALA A 165 1.36 -17.67 15.86
CA ALA A 165 0.55 -18.88 15.95
C ALA A 165 1.41 -20.15 16.02
N ALA A 166 2.48 -20.23 15.23
CA ALA A 166 3.42 -21.35 15.27
C ALA A 166 4.20 -21.45 16.59
N ALA A 167 4.49 -20.33 17.23
CA ALA A 167 5.16 -20.30 18.54
C ALA A 167 4.22 -20.68 19.72
N ALA A 168 2.90 -20.62 19.55
CA ALA A 168 1.89 -20.95 20.54
C ALA A 168 1.44 -22.43 20.48
N SER A 169 1.83 -23.16 19.45
CA SER A 169 1.54 -24.60 19.24
C SER A 169 2.68 -25.46 19.75
#